data_090e6c80b0ca84fbd25ef266305c32dc
#
_entry.id   090e6c80b0ca84fbd25ef266305c32dc
#
_cell.length_a   1.000
_cell.length_b   1.000
_cell.length_c   1.000
_cell.angle_alpha   90.00
_cell.angle_beta   90.00
_cell.angle_gamma   90.00
#
_symmetry.space_group_name_H-M   'P 1'
#
loop_
_entity.id
_entity.type
_entity.pdbx_description
1 polymer ?
#
loop_
_entity_poly.entity_id
_entity_poly.type
_entity_poly.pdbx_seq_one_letter_code
_entity_poly.pdbx_strand_id
1 'polypeptide(L)'
;MAAKVARHVGARYVVVSDINESRLELARSMGVDIAVNPMNSSIAETQKVLGMKEGFDVALEMSGAPTALPDILDNLSHGGRIAVLGLPSKEISINWAKLVTHMITIKGIYGREMYETWYAMNSLIQTGLDIRDVITDRFPANDWDKAFAAARSSNSGKVIMDWS
;
A
#
# COMPACT_ATOMS: atom_id res chain seq x y z
N MET A 1 -0.41 6.74 0.10
CA MET A 1 0.25 7.11 1.38
C MET A 1 1.32 6.11 1.80
N ALA A 2 1.03 4.84 1.94
CA ALA A 2 2.02 3.83 2.38
C ALA A 2 3.33 3.87 1.58
N ALA A 3 3.26 4.01 0.26
CA ALA A 3 4.45 4.13 -0.60
C ALA A 3 5.36 5.32 -0.21
N LYS A 4 4.76 6.47 0.13
CA LYS A 4 5.53 7.66 0.56
C LYS A 4 6.17 7.43 1.92
N VAL A 5 5.47 6.79 2.85
CA VAL A 5 6.05 6.41 4.15
C VAL A 5 7.20 5.44 3.93
N ALA A 6 7.02 4.39 3.11
CA ALA A 6 8.07 3.43 2.81
C ALA A 6 9.33 4.10 2.25
N ARG A 7 9.16 5.03 1.30
CA ARG A 7 10.28 5.80 0.75
C ARG A 7 10.95 6.67 1.81
N HIS A 8 10.16 7.38 2.63
CA HIS A 8 10.66 8.28 3.67
C HIS A 8 11.49 7.55 4.73
N VAL A 9 11.08 6.34 5.10
CA VAL A 9 11.82 5.51 6.07
C VAL A 9 13.00 4.74 5.46
N GLY A 10 13.31 4.99 4.18
CA GLY A 10 14.54 4.51 3.55
C GLY A 10 14.41 3.20 2.76
N ALA A 11 13.21 2.81 2.35
CA ALA A 11 13.07 1.67 1.45
C ALA A 11 13.84 1.92 0.14
N ARG A 12 14.70 0.98 -0.24
CA ARG A 12 15.48 1.05 -1.48
C ARG A 12 14.57 1.03 -2.71
N TYR A 13 13.65 0.08 -2.74
CA TYR A 13 12.66 -0.05 -3.79
C TYR A 13 11.26 -0.01 -3.20
N VAL A 14 10.37 0.71 -3.85
CA VAL A 14 8.95 0.78 -3.52
C VAL A 14 8.16 0.39 -4.76
N VAL A 15 7.48 -0.74 -4.68
CA VAL A 15 6.60 -1.25 -5.74
C VAL A 15 5.16 -1.15 -5.27
N VAL A 16 4.28 -0.66 -6.13
CA VAL A 16 2.83 -0.61 -5.89
C VAL A 16 2.12 -1.49 -6.91
N SER A 17 1.27 -2.38 -6.43
CA SER A 17 0.41 -3.22 -7.24
C SER A 17 -1.06 -2.80 -7.05
N ASP A 18 -1.76 -2.52 -8.15
CA ASP A 18 -3.20 -2.25 -8.15
C ASP A 18 -3.78 -2.66 -9.52
N ILE A 19 -5.06 -3.01 -9.57
CA ILE A 19 -5.78 -3.27 -10.82
C ILE A 19 -6.33 -1.99 -11.47
N ASN A 20 -6.35 -0.89 -10.73
CA ASN A 20 -6.86 0.40 -11.19
C ASN A 20 -5.73 1.27 -11.74
N GLU A 21 -5.78 1.56 -13.05
CA GLU A 21 -4.73 2.32 -13.71
C GLU A 21 -4.59 3.76 -13.19
N SER A 22 -5.71 4.42 -12.83
CA SER A 22 -5.63 5.78 -12.27
C SER A 22 -4.87 5.81 -10.93
N ARG A 23 -5.00 4.76 -10.10
CA ARG A 23 -4.22 4.61 -8.86
C ARG A 23 -2.76 4.30 -9.12
N LEU A 24 -2.47 3.53 -10.17
CA LEU A 24 -1.11 3.27 -10.60
C LEU A 24 -0.43 4.54 -11.13
N GLU A 25 -1.15 5.37 -11.90
CA GLU A 25 -0.66 6.67 -12.35
C GLU A 25 -0.37 7.60 -11.16
N LEU A 26 -1.26 7.67 -10.19
CA LEU A 26 -1.03 8.40 -8.95
C LEU A 26 0.19 7.87 -8.19
N ALA A 27 0.38 6.56 -8.12
CA ALA A 27 1.56 5.97 -7.50
C ALA A 27 2.84 6.35 -8.25
N ARG A 28 2.84 6.34 -9.59
CA ARG A 28 3.98 6.79 -10.43
C ARG A 28 4.32 8.25 -10.16
N SER A 29 3.31 9.14 -10.08
CA SER A 29 3.52 10.55 -9.78
C SER A 29 4.13 10.81 -8.40
N MET A 30 3.92 9.89 -7.46
CA MET A 30 4.50 9.91 -6.11
C MET A 30 5.93 9.34 -6.03
N GLY A 31 6.52 8.93 -7.15
CA GLY A 31 7.91 8.50 -7.20
C GLY A 31 8.13 7.06 -6.71
N VAL A 32 7.16 6.15 -6.90
CA VAL A 32 7.42 4.71 -6.72
C VAL A 32 8.34 4.21 -7.85
N ASP A 33 9.15 3.19 -7.57
CA ASP A 33 10.05 2.65 -8.59
C ASP A 33 9.29 1.93 -9.69
N ILE A 34 8.29 1.15 -9.32
CA ILE A 34 7.40 0.47 -10.28
C ILE A 34 5.96 0.49 -9.75
N ALA A 35 5.02 0.82 -10.63
CA ALA A 35 3.60 0.63 -10.42
C ALA A 35 3.10 -0.41 -11.43
N VAL A 36 2.61 -1.55 -10.95
CA VAL A 36 2.30 -2.73 -11.75
C VAL A 36 0.83 -3.13 -11.61
N ASN A 37 0.20 -3.41 -12.74
CA ASN A 37 -1.09 -4.09 -12.75
C ASN A 37 -0.84 -5.61 -12.80
N PRO A 38 -1.23 -6.36 -11.75
CA PRO A 38 -0.96 -7.80 -11.68
C PRO A 38 -1.73 -8.61 -12.73
N MET A 39 -2.71 -8.00 -13.40
CA MET A 39 -3.40 -8.61 -14.54
C MET A 39 -2.55 -8.60 -15.82
N ASN A 40 -1.55 -7.71 -15.91
CA ASN A 40 -0.74 -7.50 -17.10
C ASN A 40 0.70 -8.00 -16.94
N SER A 41 1.25 -7.94 -15.72
CA SER A 41 2.64 -8.33 -15.43
C SER A 41 2.75 -8.82 -13.99
N SER A 42 3.57 -9.81 -13.75
CA SER A 42 3.74 -10.41 -12.43
C SER A 42 4.69 -9.59 -11.53
N ILE A 43 4.52 -9.75 -10.22
CA ILE A 43 5.47 -9.19 -9.23
C ILE A 43 6.87 -9.80 -9.41
N ALA A 44 6.95 -11.08 -9.80
CA ALA A 44 8.23 -11.74 -10.08
C ALA A 44 8.99 -11.09 -11.26
N GLU A 45 8.29 -10.64 -12.30
CA GLU A 45 8.91 -9.86 -13.40
C GLU A 45 9.41 -8.51 -12.91
N THR A 46 8.66 -7.85 -12.05
CA THR A 46 9.05 -6.60 -11.41
C THR A 46 10.36 -6.76 -10.62
N GLN A 47 10.50 -7.84 -9.87
CA GLN A 47 11.74 -8.16 -9.14
C GLN A 47 12.95 -8.30 -10.10
N LYS A 48 12.75 -8.97 -11.23
CA LYS A 48 13.83 -9.12 -12.25
C LYS A 48 14.26 -7.76 -12.82
N VAL A 49 13.31 -6.89 -13.12
CA VAL A 49 13.59 -5.53 -13.60
C VAL A 49 14.41 -4.73 -12.59
N LEU A 50 14.12 -4.88 -11.29
CA LEU A 50 14.83 -4.23 -10.20
C LEU A 50 16.16 -4.92 -9.83
N GLY A 51 16.49 -6.04 -10.46
CA GLY A 51 17.70 -6.84 -10.15
C GLY A 51 17.63 -7.52 -8.79
N MET A 52 16.42 -7.73 -8.24
CA MET A 52 16.20 -8.42 -6.97
C MET A 52 16.30 -9.94 -7.18
N LYS A 53 17.05 -10.61 -6.29
CA LYS A 53 17.28 -12.06 -6.38
C LYS A 53 16.44 -12.88 -5.39
N GLU A 54 16.12 -12.29 -4.25
CA GLU A 54 15.56 -13.03 -3.10
C GLU A 54 14.10 -12.67 -2.79
N GLY A 55 13.58 -11.61 -3.37
CA GLY A 55 12.23 -11.12 -3.12
C GLY A 55 12.21 -9.83 -2.28
N PHE A 56 11.02 -9.40 -1.91
CA PHE A 56 10.81 -8.22 -1.08
C PHE A 56 10.95 -8.55 0.41
N ASP A 57 11.53 -7.64 1.19
CA ASP A 57 11.66 -7.80 2.65
C ASP A 57 10.34 -7.51 3.38
N VAL A 58 9.54 -6.59 2.84
CA VAL A 58 8.30 -6.12 3.45
C VAL A 58 7.19 -6.03 2.40
N ALA A 59 6.01 -6.52 2.74
CA ALA A 59 4.80 -6.30 1.98
C ALA A 59 3.68 -5.72 2.84
N LEU A 60 2.88 -4.86 2.22
CA LEU A 60 1.72 -4.23 2.85
C LEU A 60 0.48 -4.66 2.03
N GLU A 61 -0.29 -5.61 2.57
CA GLU A 61 -1.54 -6.06 1.95
C GLU A 61 -2.66 -5.10 2.40
N MET A 62 -3.21 -4.34 1.45
CA MET A 62 -4.22 -3.31 1.71
C MET A 62 -5.48 -3.45 0.86
N SER A 63 -5.53 -4.48 0.00
CA SER A 63 -6.62 -4.66 -0.95
C SER A 63 -7.73 -5.58 -0.44
N GLY A 64 -7.39 -6.57 0.36
CA GLY A 64 -8.27 -7.68 0.73
C GLY A 64 -8.60 -8.61 -0.44
N ALA A 65 -7.90 -8.49 -1.57
CA ALA A 65 -8.12 -9.35 -2.72
C ALA A 65 -7.66 -10.79 -2.40
N PRO A 66 -8.46 -11.82 -2.71
CA PRO A 66 -8.13 -13.20 -2.35
C PRO A 66 -6.80 -13.71 -2.93
N THR A 67 -6.37 -13.15 -4.04
CA THR A 67 -5.11 -13.50 -4.71
C THR A 67 -3.89 -12.74 -4.20
N ALA A 68 -4.09 -11.63 -3.49
CA ALA A 68 -2.99 -10.74 -3.10
C ALA A 68 -2.07 -11.39 -2.05
N LEU A 69 -2.62 -11.98 -1.00
CA LEU A 69 -1.79 -12.60 0.04
C LEU A 69 -0.98 -13.82 -0.46
N PRO A 70 -1.55 -14.75 -1.25
CA PRO A 70 -0.76 -15.79 -1.90
C PRO A 70 0.36 -15.26 -2.79
N ASP A 71 0.08 -14.26 -3.63
CA ASP A 71 1.08 -13.63 -4.52
C ASP A 71 2.20 -12.95 -3.71
N ILE A 72 1.85 -12.25 -2.63
CA ILE A 72 2.82 -11.67 -1.70
C ILE A 72 3.73 -12.76 -1.12
N LEU A 73 3.16 -13.86 -0.62
CA LEU A 73 3.95 -14.97 -0.05
C LEU A 73 4.92 -15.57 -1.07
N ASP A 74 4.54 -15.58 -2.35
CA ASP A 74 5.38 -16.09 -3.43
C ASP A 74 6.56 -15.17 -3.79
N ASN A 75 6.47 -13.90 -3.42
CA ASN A 75 7.42 -12.87 -3.82
C ASN A 75 8.22 -12.28 -2.64
N LEU A 76 8.07 -12.80 -1.43
CA LEU A 76 8.85 -12.38 -0.26
C LEU A 76 10.15 -13.14 -0.11
N SER A 77 11.15 -12.45 0.40
CA SER A 77 12.42 -13.02 0.86
C SER A 77 12.24 -13.86 2.14
N HIS A 78 13.23 -14.70 2.45
CA HIS A 78 13.30 -15.39 3.73
C HIS A 78 13.37 -14.36 4.88
N GLY A 79 12.61 -14.58 5.94
CA GLY A 79 12.46 -13.64 7.05
C GLY A 79 11.59 -12.41 6.73
N GLY A 80 10.94 -12.38 5.56
CA GLY A 80 10.08 -11.29 5.12
C GLY A 80 8.90 -11.03 6.06
N ARG A 81 8.35 -9.83 6.00
CA ARG A 81 7.27 -9.37 6.89
C ARG A 81 6.07 -8.88 6.08
N ILE A 82 4.88 -9.25 6.52
CA ILE A 82 3.63 -8.81 5.90
C ILE A 82 2.79 -8.08 6.94
N ALA A 83 2.36 -6.86 6.63
CA ALA A 83 1.29 -6.18 7.33
C ALA A 83 -0.01 -6.30 6.52
N VAL A 84 -1.04 -6.90 7.10
CA VAL A 84 -2.33 -7.15 6.46
C VAL A 84 -3.35 -6.19 7.03
N LEU A 85 -3.81 -5.24 6.21
CA LEU A 85 -4.85 -4.26 6.51
C LEU A 85 -6.15 -4.53 5.73
N GLY A 86 -6.01 -5.09 4.52
CA GLY A 86 -7.15 -5.42 3.67
C GLY A 86 -8.03 -6.50 4.32
N LEU A 87 -9.34 -6.28 4.33
CA LEU A 87 -10.30 -7.25 4.83
C LEU A 87 -10.80 -8.10 3.66
N PRO A 88 -10.46 -9.39 3.60
CA PRO A 88 -10.94 -10.26 2.55
C PRO A 88 -12.43 -10.55 2.76
N SER A 89 -13.18 -10.58 1.65
CA SER A 89 -14.61 -10.91 1.68
C SER A 89 -14.91 -12.40 1.84
N LYS A 90 -13.88 -13.25 1.74
CA LYS A 90 -13.94 -14.72 1.84
C LYS A 90 -12.69 -15.24 2.52
N GLU A 91 -12.75 -16.46 3.01
CA GLU A 91 -11.57 -17.18 3.50
C GLU A 91 -10.51 -17.30 2.39
N ILE A 92 -9.25 -17.10 2.76
CA ILE A 92 -8.11 -17.20 1.85
C ILE A 92 -7.27 -18.42 2.26
N SER A 93 -7.03 -19.31 1.30
CA SER A 93 -6.07 -20.38 1.48
C SER A 93 -4.66 -19.90 1.17
N ILE A 94 -3.70 -20.22 2.02
CA ILE A 94 -2.28 -19.89 1.84
C ILE A 94 -1.40 -21.12 1.94
N ASN A 95 -0.22 -21.05 1.36
CA ASN A 95 0.78 -22.11 1.50
C ASN A 95 1.50 -21.99 2.86
N TRP A 96 0.99 -22.71 3.86
CA TRP A 96 1.56 -22.73 5.21
C TRP A 96 2.97 -23.28 5.26
N ALA A 97 3.30 -24.25 4.41
CA ALA A 97 4.66 -24.78 4.35
C ALA A 97 5.65 -23.68 3.96
N LYS A 98 5.31 -22.85 2.97
CA LYS A 98 6.13 -21.73 2.56
C LYS A 98 6.29 -20.68 3.67
N LEU A 99 5.20 -20.33 4.36
CA LEU A 99 5.25 -19.43 5.49
C LEU A 99 6.25 -19.90 6.57
N VAL A 100 6.20 -21.18 6.92
CA VAL A 100 7.07 -21.77 7.94
C VAL A 100 8.52 -21.87 7.44
N THR A 101 8.73 -22.42 6.24
CA THR A 101 10.10 -22.67 5.72
C THR A 101 10.83 -21.37 5.37
N HIS A 102 10.11 -20.31 5.03
CA HIS A 102 10.69 -18.98 4.76
C HIS A 102 10.71 -18.07 6.00
N MET A 103 10.27 -18.54 7.17
CA MET A 103 10.25 -17.78 8.42
C MET A 103 9.50 -16.44 8.30
N ILE A 104 8.38 -16.42 7.56
CA ILE A 104 7.64 -15.19 7.27
C ILE A 104 6.81 -14.76 8.49
N THR A 105 6.82 -13.47 8.79
CA THR A 105 5.97 -12.87 9.82
C THR A 105 4.76 -12.21 9.19
N ILE A 106 3.56 -12.55 9.63
CA ILE A 106 2.31 -11.88 9.24
C ILE A 106 1.73 -11.16 10.45
N LYS A 107 1.48 -9.85 10.31
CA LYS A 107 0.84 -9.01 11.32
C LYS A 107 -0.46 -8.43 10.80
N GLY A 108 -1.58 -8.74 11.45
CA GLY A 108 -2.85 -8.07 11.20
C GLY A 108 -2.82 -6.63 11.73
N ILE A 109 -3.35 -5.69 10.96
CA ILE A 109 -3.43 -4.27 11.32
C ILE A 109 -4.90 -3.85 11.35
N TYR A 110 -5.35 -3.36 12.50
CA TYR A 110 -6.70 -2.84 12.67
C TYR A 110 -6.71 -1.54 13.46
N GLY A 111 -7.33 -0.51 12.88
CA GLY A 111 -7.41 0.80 13.51
C GLY A 111 -6.05 1.47 13.69
N ARG A 112 -5.74 1.84 14.93
CA ARG A 112 -4.51 2.52 15.33
C ARG A 112 -4.15 2.20 16.78
N GLU A 113 -2.88 2.30 17.10
CA GLU A 113 -2.42 2.35 18.48
C GLU A 113 -2.57 3.81 18.96
N MET A 114 -3.46 4.03 19.97
CA MET A 114 -3.78 5.38 20.47
C MET A 114 -2.52 6.06 20.97
N TYR A 115 -2.37 7.33 20.63
CA TYR A 115 -1.24 8.22 20.90
C TYR A 115 0.05 7.84 20.17
N GLU A 116 0.49 6.61 20.17
CA GLU A 116 1.77 6.18 19.61
C GLU A 116 1.83 6.37 18.09
N THR A 117 0.82 5.88 17.35
CA THR A 117 0.78 6.07 15.89
C THR A 117 0.56 7.53 15.49
N TRP A 118 -0.12 8.32 16.30
CA TRP A 118 -0.25 9.76 16.07
C TRP A 118 1.06 10.50 16.29
N TYR A 119 1.79 10.15 17.35
CA TYR A 119 3.11 10.70 17.59
C TYR A 119 4.07 10.36 16.45
N ALA A 120 4.10 9.09 16.05
CA ALA A 120 4.93 8.65 14.92
C ALA A 120 4.55 9.38 13.60
N MET A 121 3.27 9.54 13.31
CA MET A 121 2.79 10.30 12.15
C MET A 121 3.28 11.76 12.19
N ASN A 122 3.12 12.44 13.33
CA ASN A 122 3.58 13.82 13.47
C ASN A 122 5.09 13.93 13.27
N SER A 123 5.86 12.99 13.86
CA SER A 123 7.31 12.95 13.71
C SER A 123 7.73 12.76 12.26
N LEU A 124 7.05 11.87 11.50
CA LEU A 124 7.33 11.67 10.08
C LEU A 124 7.07 12.97 9.27
N ILE A 125 5.98 13.67 9.55
CA ILE A 125 5.66 14.94 8.86
C ILE A 125 6.72 16.01 9.22
N GLN A 126 7.09 16.13 10.50
CA GLN A 126 8.10 17.08 10.96
C GLN A 126 9.49 16.79 10.39
N THR A 127 9.80 15.52 10.11
CA THR A 127 11.06 15.11 9.47
C THR A 127 11.02 15.15 7.95
N GLY A 128 9.96 15.73 7.35
CA GLY A 128 9.90 16.04 5.93
C GLY A 128 9.08 15.08 5.07
N LEU A 129 8.27 14.19 5.70
CA LEU A 129 7.31 13.41 4.92
C LEU A 129 6.27 14.34 4.29
N ASP A 130 6.31 14.50 2.97
CA ASP A 130 5.32 15.25 2.23
C ASP A 130 4.21 14.32 1.71
N ILE A 131 2.98 14.56 2.15
CA ILE A 131 1.79 13.79 1.75
C ILE A 131 0.77 14.64 0.99
N ARG A 132 1.11 15.87 0.58
CA ARG A 132 0.16 16.80 -0.06
C ARG A 132 -0.34 16.30 -1.41
N ASP A 133 0.48 15.64 -2.17
CA ASP A 133 0.17 15.05 -3.47
C ASP A 133 -0.77 13.83 -3.40
N VAL A 134 -0.99 13.27 -2.21
CA VAL A 134 -2.01 12.23 -1.97
C VAL A 134 -3.42 12.81 -2.02
N ILE A 135 -3.55 14.13 -1.77
CA ILE A 135 -4.84 14.84 -1.79
C ILE A 135 -5.17 15.19 -3.24
N THR A 136 -6.10 14.45 -3.82
CA THR A 136 -6.52 14.65 -5.22
C THR A 136 -7.72 15.59 -5.35
N ASP A 137 -8.54 15.67 -4.32
CA ASP A 137 -9.82 16.40 -4.38
C ASP A 137 -10.06 17.21 -3.11
N ARG A 138 -10.60 18.43 -3.30
CA ARG A 138 -10.97 19.34 -2.22
C ARG A 138 -12.37 19.87 -2.48
N PHE A 139 -13.23 19.79 -1.49
CA PHE A 139 -14.60 20.29 -1.56
C PHE A 139 -14.90 21.18 -0.35
N PRO A 140 -15.72 22.26 -0.50
CA PRO A 140 -16.33 22.93 0.64
C PRO A 140 -17.17 21.92 1.45
N ALA A 141 -17.24 22.09 2.76
CA ALA A 141 -18.01 21.18 3.62
C ALA A 141 -19.50 21.08 3.21
N ASN A 142 -20.07 22.17 2.67
CA ASN A 142 -21.45 22.18 2.16
C ASN A 142 -21.67 21.29 0.93
N ASP A 143 -20.59 20.92 0.21
CA ASP A 143 -20.63 20.01 -0.93
C ASP A 143 -20.27 18.56 -0.52
N TRP A 144 -20.62 18.17 0.69
CA TRP A 144 -20.30 16.84 1.25
C TRP A 144 -20.75 15.67 0.38
N ASP A 145 -21.90 15.80 -0.29
CA ASP A 145 -22.46 14.80 -1.21
C ASP A 145 -21.52 14.56 -2.40
N LYS A 146 -20.99 15.62 -3.00
CA LYS A 146 -19.99 15.55 -4.09
C LYS A 146 -18.66 14.96 -3.59
N ALA A 147 -18.23 15.36 -2.38
CA ALA A 147 -17.03 14.82 -1.76
C ALA A 147 -17.13 13.30 -1.54
N PHE A 148 -18.26 12.82 -1.02
CA PHE A 148 -18.52 11.39 -0.84
C PHE A 148 -18.66 10.65 -2.18
N ALA A 149 -19.26 11.27 -3.19
CA ALA A 149 -19.33 10.69 -4.54
C ALA A 149 -17.91 10.52 -5.13
N ALA A 150 -17.07 11.55 -5.02
CA ALA A 150 -15.66 11.48 -5.43
C ALA A 150 -14.90 10.39 -4.67
N ALA A 151 -15.04 10.32 -3.34
CA ALA A 151 -14.37 9.31 -2.52
C ALA A 151 -14.79 7.87 -2.85
N ARG A 152 -16.03 7.67 -3.34
CA ARG A 152 -16.50 6.37 -3.82
C ARG A 152 -16.04 6.05 -5.24
N SER A 153 -15.63 7.06 -5.99
CA SER A 153 -15.08 6.83 -7.32
C SER A 153 -13.73 6.12 -7.19
N SER A 154 -13.42 5.27 -8.16
CA SER A 154 -12.12 4.59 -8.19
C SER A 154 -10.96 5.51 -8.59
N ASN A 155 -11.23 6.77 -8.96
CA ASN A 155 -10.28 7.71 -9.55
C ASN A 155 -9.69 8.71 -8.55
N SER A 156 -10.20 8.75 -7.31
CA SER A 156 -9.69 9.65 -6.28
C SER A 156 -8.64 8.99 -5.39
N GLY A 157 -7.64 9.79 -5.00
CA GLY A 157 -6.72 9.45 -3.94
C GLY A 157 -7.32 9.75 -2.56
N LYS A 158 -6.91 10.86 -1.95
CA LYS A 158 -7.52 11.36 -0.71
C LYS A 158 -8.41 12.57 -1.01
N VAL A 159 -9.69 12.43 -0.70
CA VAL A 159 -10.68 13.51 -0.74
C VAL A 159 -10.72 14.20 0.62
N ILE A 160 -10.65 15.52 0.65
CA ILE A 160 -10.80 16.32 1.87
C ILE A 160 -11.93 17.33 1.73
N MET A 161 -12.56 17.67 2.86
CA MET A 161 -13.54 18.74 2.96
C MET A 161 -12.97 19.92 3.74
N ASP A 162 -13.18 21.13 3.21
CA ASP A 162 -12.79 22.38 3.83
C ASP A 162 -13.97 22.93 4.63
N TRP A 163 -13.73 23.23 5.90
CA TRP A 163 -14.71 23.73 6.85
C TRP A 163 -14.57 25.23 7.13
N SER A 164 -13.66 25.94 6.43
CA SER A 164 -13.48 27.38 6.55
C SER A 164 -14.53 28.19 5.81
#